data_fa9e035517b345147fdf35e9635f75e3
#
_entry.id   fa9e035517b345147fdf35e9635f75e3
#
_cell.length_a   1.000
_cell.length_b   1.000
_cell.length_c   1.000
_cell.angle_alpha   90.00
_cell.angle_beta   90.00
_cell.angle_gamma   90.00
#
_symmetry.space_group_name_H-M   'P 1'
#
loop_
_entity.id
_entity.type
_entity.pdbx_description
1 polymer ?
#
loop_
_entity_poly.entity_id
_entity_poly.type
_entity_poly.pdbx_seq_one_letter_code
_entity_poly.pdbx_strand_id
1 'polypeptide(L)' 'MIRSRAAVAWAPGEPLDVTEIDVAPPRAGEVLLRVVATGVCHTDAYTLSGSDPEGLFPAVLGHEGGAVVEEVGEGV' A
#
# COMPACT_ATOMS: atom_id res chain seq x y z
N MET A 1 8.52 14.66 -0.57
CA MET A 1 7.47 13.71 -0.17
C MET A 1 6.11 14.15 -0.68
N ILE A 2 5.31 13.20 -1.07
CA ILE A 2 3.96 13.44 -1.55
C ILE A 2 2.99 13.00 -0.48
N ARG A 3 1.98 13.82 -0.20
CA ARG A 3 0.92 13.45 0.71
C ARG A 3 -0.20 12.74 -0.06
N SER A 4 -0.61 11.58 0.42
CA SER A 4 -1.61 10.75 -0.22
C SER A 4 -2.59 10.19 0.80
N ARG A 5 -3.79 9.81 0.35
CA ARG A 5 -4.76 9.12 1.21
C ARG A 5 -4.62 7.63 1.03
N ALA A 6 -4.71 6.91 2.13
CA ALA A 6 -4.61 5.45 2.11
C ALA A 6 -5.48 4.83 3.21
N ALA A 7 -5.92 3.61 2.97
CA ALA A 7 -6.58 2.80 3.97
C ALA A 7 -5.49 2.00 4.71
N VAL A 8 -5.19 2.40 5.93
CA VAL A 8 -4.10 1.85 6.71
C VAL A 8 -4.62 0.77 7.65
N ALA A 9 -4.00 -0.41 7.60
CA ALA A 9 -4.23 -1.47 8.55
C ALA A 9 -3.21 -1.34 9.69
N TRP A 10 -3.65 -0.82 10.84
CA TRP A 10 -2.75 -0.56 11.96
C TRP A 10 -2.41 -1.83 12.75
N ALA A 11 -3.36 -2.74 12.86
CA ALA A 11 -3.19 -3.98 13.59
C ALA A 11 -4.15 -5.06 13.05
N PRO A 12 -3.84 -6.35 13.26
CA PRO A 12 -4.73 -7.43 12.85
C PRO A 12 -6.11 -7.31 13.51
N GLY A 13 -7.17 -7.55 12.74
CA GLY A 13 -8.54 -7.55 13.24
C GLY A 13 -9.15 -6.19 13.50
N GLU A 14 -8.41 -5.10 13.31
CA GLU A 14 -8.93 -3.74 13.46
C GLU A 14 -9.50 -3.21 12.14
N PRO A 15 -10.48 -2.28 12.19
CA PRO A 15 -10.97 -1.63 10.98
C PRO A 15 -9.86 -0.87 10.26
N LEU A 16 -9.97 -0.77 8.94
CA LEU A 16 -9.07 0.06 8.16
C LEU A 16 -9.31 1.54 8.49
N ASP A 17 -8.22 2.29 8.58
CA ASP A 17 -8.24 3.73 8.84
C ASP A 17 -7.87 4.46 7.55
N VAL A 18 -8.83 5.18 6.96
CA VAL A 18 -8.57 6.01 5.78
C VAL A 18 -7.99 7.33 6.25
N THR A 19 -6.71 7.52 6.03
CA THR A 19 -5.97 8.68 6.52
C THR A 19 -4.95 9.14 5.50
N GLU A 20 -4.35 10.31 5.74
CA GLU A 20 -3.26 10.81 4.91
C GLU A 20 -1.95 10.19 5.35
N ILE A 21 -1.13 9.82 4.37
CA ILE A 21 0.23 9.33 4.58
C ILE A 21 1.21 10.14 3.74
N ASP A 22 2.46 10.12 4.13
CA ASP A 22 3.54 10.71 3.36
C ASP A 22 4.22 9.60 2.55
N VAL A 23 4.30 9.80 1.24
CA VAL A 23 4.97 8.86 0.34
C VAL A 23 6.32 9.43 -0.02
N ALA A 24 7.38 8.68 0.30
CA ALA A 24 8.74 9.08 -0.01
C ALA A 24 9.01 9.03 -1.51
N PRO A 25 9.93 9.88 -2.03
CA PRO A 25 10.35 9.77 -3.42
C PRO A 25 11.00 8.41 -3.69
N PRO A 26 10.96 7.92 -4.95
CA PRO A 26 11.52 6.61 -5.27
C PRO A 26 13.04 6.60 -5.08
N ARG A 27 13.52 5.53 -4.47
CA ARG A 27 14.95 5.25 -4.33
C ARG A 27 15.46 4.51 -5.56
N ALA A 28 16.75 4.21 -5.58
CA ALA A 28 17.33 3.40 -6.65
C ALA A 28 16.58 2.08 -6.82
N GLY A 29 16.22 1.75 -8.05
CA GLY A 29 15.46 0.54 -8.37
C GLY A 29 13.96 0.60 -8.06
N GLU A 30 13.45 1.76 -7.59
CA GLU A 30 12.04 1.96 -7.25
C GLU A 30 11.36 2.89 -8.23
N VAL A 31 10.03 2.81 -8.29
CA VAL A 31 9.20 3.75 -9.06
C VAL A 31 8.10 4.29 -8.16
N LEU A 32 7.72 5.54 -8.42
CA LEU A 32 6.54 6.16 -7.79
C LEU A 32 5.36 5.98 -8.74
N LEU A 33 4.28 5.43 -8.24
CA LEU A 33 3.08 5.16 -9.03
C LEU A 33 1.92 6.04 -8.58
N ARG A 34 1.13 6.51 -9.55
CA ARG A 34 -0.17 7.09 -9.27
C ARG A 34 -1.22 6.00 -9.47
N VAL A 35 -1.85 5.55 -8.40
CA VAL A 35 -2.83 4.48 -8.45
C VAL A 35 -4.10 4.97 -9.16
N VAL A 36 -4.55 4.22 -10.14
CA VAL A 36 -5.78 4.51 -10.89
C VAL A 36 -6.93 3.67 -10.38
N ALA A 37 -6.68 2.38 -10.12
CA ALA A 37 -7.69 1.47 -9.61
C ALA A 37 -6.99 0.30 -8.91
N THR A 38 -7.70 -0.29 -7.95
CA THR A 38 -7.21 -1.48 -7.26
C THR A 38 -8.35 -2.45 -7.04
N GLY A 39 -8.05 -3.75 -7.10
CA GLY A 39 -9.00 -4.80 -6.81
C GLY A 39 -8.88 -5.27 -5.37
N VAL A 40 -10.00 -5.71 -4.80
CA VAL A 40 -10.02 -6.32 -3.47
C VAL A 40 -9.79 -7.82 -3.62
N CYS A 41 -8.81 -8.35 -2.88
CA CYS A 41 -8.44 -9.75 -2.93
C CYS A 41 -8.66 -10.41 -1.56
N HIS A 42 -9.04 -11.69 -1.58
CA HIS A 42 -9.22 -12.46 -0.36
C HIS A 42 -7.95 -12.53 0.50
N THR A 43 -6.79 -12.50 -0.11
CA THR A 43 -5.50 -12.47 0.59
C THR A 43 -5.39 -11.26 1.52
N ASP A 44 -5.89 -10.11 1.10
CA ASP A 44 -5.88 -8.88 1.91
C ASP A 44 -6.79 -9.06 3.15
N ALA A 45 -7.97 -9.64 2.96
CA ALA A 45 -8.87 -9.93 4.07
C ALA A 45 -8.28 -10.96 5.03
N TYR A 46 -7.58 -11.95 4.52
CA TYR A 46 -6.90 -12.96 5.32
C TYR A 46 -5.81 -12.33 6.20
N THR A 47 -4.99 -11.47 5.63
CA THR A 47 -3.95 -10.75 6.38
C THR A 47 -4.56 -9.82 7.42
N LEU A 48 -5.56 -9.04 7.05
CA LEU A 48 -6.22 -8.09 7.95
C LEU A 48 -6.88 -8.79 9.14
N SER A 49 -7.40 -10.00 8.95
CA SER A 49 -8.03 -10.77 10.03
C SER A 49 -7.06 -11.25 11.10
N GLY A 50 -5.76 -11.16 10.84
CA GLY A 50 -4.72 -11.66 11.74
C GLY A 50 -4.43 -13.14 11.59
N SER A 51 -5.03 -13.80 10.60
CA SER A 51 -4.81 -15.22 10.34
C SER A 51 -3.48 -15.51 9.65
N ASP A 52 -2.89 -14.48 9.01
CA ASP A 52 -1.61 -14.60 8.33
C ASP A 52 -0.45 -14.34 9.30
N PRO A 53 0.33 -15.36 9.65
CA PRO A 53 1.45 -15.19 10.57
C PRO A 53 2.59 -14.33 9.99
N GLU A 54 2.62 -14.13 8.67
CA GLU A 54 3.61 -13.31 7.99
C GLU A 54 3.14 -11.87 7.75
N GLY A 55 1.93 -11.55 8.16
CA GLY A 55 1.38 -10.21 8.03
C GLY A 55 2.17 -9.19 8.85
N LEU A 56 2.54 -8.09 8.21
CA LEU A 56 3.26 -6.98 8.85
C LEU A 56 2.33 -5.79 9.04
N PHE A 57 2.32 -5.21 10.24
CA PHE A 57 1.49 -4.06 10.58
C PHE A 57 2.33 -2.97 11.26
N PRO A 58 2.02 -1.69 11.04
CA PRO A 58 0.96 -1.18 10.17
C PRO A 58 1.30 -1.36 8.68
N ALA A 59 0.27 -1.47 7.85
CA ALA A 59 0.45 -1.70 6.42
C ALA A 59 -0.68 -1.08 5.60
N VAL A 60 -0.38 -0.79 4.34
CA VAL A 60 -1.40 -0.50 3.32
C VAL A 60 -1.48 -1.74 2.45
N LEU A 61 -2.59 -2.46 2.55
CA LEU A 61 -2.79 -3.73 1.87
C LEU A 61 -3.27 -3.54 0.44
N GLY A 62 -3.05 -4.55 -0.40
CA GLY A 62 -3.48 -4.57 -1.78
C GLY A 62 -2.34 -4.98 -2.71
N HIS A 63 -2.64 -5.84 -3.67
CA HIS A 63 -1.67 -6.31 -4.66
C HIS A 63 -2.26 -6.40 -6.07
N GLU A 64 -3.49 -5.96 -6.28
CA GLU A 64 -4.17 -5.99 -7.57
C GLU A 64 -4.45 -4.56 -8.05
N GLY A 65 -3.39 -3.78 -8.22
CA GLY A 65 -3.50 -2.39 -8.61
C GLY A 65 -3.12 -2.13 -10.05
N GLY A 66 -3.85 -1.23 -10.71
CA GLY A 66 -3.46 -0.60 -11.97
C GLY A 66 -3.03 0.83 -11.70
N ALA A 67 -1.89 1.23 -12.25
CA ALA A 67 -1.31 2.53 -11.95
C ALA A 67 -0.52 3.10 -13.12
N VAL A 68 -0.21 4.39 -13.03
CA VAL A 68 0.63 5.10 -13.98
C VAL A 68 1.93 5.49 -13.29
N VAL A 69 3.06 5.27 -13.96
CA VAL A 69 4.36 5.67 -13.43
C VAL A 69 4.46 7.19 -13.42
N GLU A 70 4.65 7.77 -12.24
CA GLU A 70 4.81 9.23 -12.06
C GLU A 70 6.29 9.64 -12.05
N GLU A 71 7.13 8.84 -11.42
CA GLU A 71 8.54 9.14 -11.25
C GLU A 71 9.31 7.84 -11.11
N VAL A 72 10.54 7.81 -11.60
CA VAL A 72 11.42 6.65 -11.48
C VAL A 72 12.63 6.99 -10.62
N GLY A 73 13.07 6.00 -9.85
CA GLY A 73 14.31 6.11 -9.10
C GLY A 73 15.52 5.84 -10.02
N GLU A 74 16.70 5.98 -9.46
CA GLU A 74 17.94 5.76 -10.18
C GLU A 74 18.05 4.31 -10.66
N GLY A 75 18.50 4.11 -11.86
CA GLY A 75 18.72 2.79 -12.45
C GLY A 75 17.47 2.11 -13.04
N VAL A 76 16.35 2.81 -13.07
CA VAL A 76 15.11 2.29 -13.65
C VAL A 76 14.93 2.79 -15.09
#